data_12e8bf3176f6c465082fa1f9ab7d69c6
#
_entry.id   12e8bf3176f6c465082fa1f9ab7d69c6
#
_cell.length_a   1.000
_cell.length_b   1.000
_cell.length_c   1.000
_cell.angle_alpha   90.00
_cell.angle_beta   90.00
_cell.angle_gamma   90.00
#
_symmetry.space_group_name_H-M   'P 1'
#
loop_
_entity.id
_entity.type
_entity.pdbx_description
1 polymer ?
#
loop_
_entity_poly.entity_id
_entity_poly.type
_entity_poly.pdbx_seq_one_letter_code
_entity_poly.pdbx_strand_id
1 'polypeptide(L)'
;MSSDARVKLGKILLIVGRIALGAIFLIAAYGKLKPQYAMPWSTHSVKMSLSLFAMQVDSYQMLPPPAVNFVAHVLPFFELFLGLWLISGIALRFSSVIATLAFCGFMFAIFSAYHRGLGINCGCGIGPVEQVGPGALIRDGLKFLPISLAVVIGSFWIQRKSRPAPLSEPSPSPQL
;
A
#
# COMPACT_ATOMS: atom_id res chain seq x y z
N MET A 1 -12.83 13.82 -28.12
CA MET A 1 -11.57 13.36 -27.51
C MET A 1 -11.22 12.04 -28.18
N SER A 2 -10.11 11.99 -28.95
CA SER A 2 -9.72 10.80 -29.74
C SER A 2 -9.44 9.59 -28.83
N SER A 3 -9.61 8.37 -29.35
CA SER A 3 -9.36 7.13 -28.59
C SER A 3 -7.92 7.06 -28.06
N ASP A 4 -6.96 7.61 -28.81
CA ASP A 4 -5.54 7.67 -28.43
C ASP A 4 -5.28 8.62 -27.26
N ALA A 5 -5.99 9.74 -27.18
CA ALA A 5 -5.88 10.68 -26.07
C ALA A 5 -6.36 10.04 -24.76
N ARG A 6 -7.43 9.26 -24.78
CA ARG A 6 -7.95 8.52 -23.61
C ARG A 6 -6.96 7.45 -23.12
N VAL A 7 -6.32 6.75 -24.05
CA VAL A 7 -5.33 5.71 -23.71
C VAL A 7 -4.07 6.35 -23.10
N LYS A 8 -3.58 7.45 -23.67
CA LYS A 8 -2.44 8.20 -23.13
C LYS A 8 -2.74 8.74 -21.73
N LEU A 9 -3.91 9.35 -21.54
CA LEU A 9 -4.35 9.86 -20.24
C LEU A 9 -4.45 8.73 -19.21
N GLY A 10 -5.01 7.57 -19.55
CA GLY A 10 -5.10 6.40 -18.68
C GLY A 10 -3.73 5.89 -18.23
N LYS A 11 -2.73 5.85 -19.15
CA LYS A 11 -1.35 5.48 -18.80
C LYS A 11 -0.71 6.48 -17.83
N ILE A 12 -0.89 7.78 -18.05
CA ILE A 12 -0.36 8.83 -17.17
C ILE A 12 -0.98 8.73 -15.78
N LEU A 13 -2.30 8.61 -15.70
CA LEU A 13 -3.01 8.46 -14.41
C LEU A 13 -2.55 7.22 -13.65
N LEU A 14 -2.30 6.11 -14.35
CA LEU A 14 -1.78 4.89 -13.73
C LEU A 14 -0.35 5.10 -13.18
N ILE A 15 0.51 5.78 -13.93
CA ILE A 15 1.89 6.08 -13.48
C ILE A 15 1.85 6.98 -12.24
N VAL A 16 1.06 8.05 -12.28
CA VAL A 16 0.93 8.99 -11.16
C VAL A 16 0.35 8.28 -9.92
N GLY A 17 -0.74 7.53 -10.09
CA GLY A 17 -1.36 6.78 -8.99
C GLY A 17 -0.41 5.76 -8.36
N ARG A 18 0.38 5.05 -9.16
CA ARG A 18 1.40 4.11 -8.73
C ARG A 18 2.51 4.77 -7.91
N ILE A 19 3.04 5.89 -8.41
CA ILE A 19 4.07 6.65 -7.71
C ILE A 19 3.52 7.22 -6.40
N ALA A 20 2.32 7.77 -6.42
CA ALA A 20 1.66 8.28 -5.23
C ALA A 20 1.45 7.19 -4.17
N LEU A 21 0.93 6.02 -4.57
CA LEU A 21 0.73 4.88 -3.67
C LEU A 21 2.06 4.35 -3.11
N GLY A 22 3.08 4.23 -3.95
CA GLY A 22 4.42 3.83 -3.52
C GLY A 22 5.05 4.82 -2.53
N ALA A 23 4.91 6.12 -2.79
CA ALA A 23 5.39 7.17 -1.89
C ALA A 23 4.70 7.11 -0.52
N ILE A 24 3.39 6.83 -0.48
CA ILE A 24 2.65 6.66 0.77
C ILE A 24 3.23 5.52 1.62
N PHE A 25 3.50 4.35 1.00
CA PHE A 25 4.13 3.23 1.71
C PHE A 25 5.53 3.55 2.19
N LEU A 26 6.34 4.28 1.41
CA LEU A 26 7.67 4.71 1.83
C LEU A 26 7.63 5.69 3.00
N ILE A 27 6.69 6.64 2.98
CA ILE A 27 6.50 7.60 4.08
C ILE A 27 6.04 6.87 5.34
N ALA A 28 5.13 5.90 5.22
CA ALA A 28 4.65 5.09 6.33
C ALA A 28 5.79 4.26 6.95
N ALA A 29 6.61 3.59 6.12
CA ALA A 29 7.78 2.85 6.57
C ALA A 29 8.80 3.77 7.27
N TYR A 30 9.10 4.92 6.65
CA TYR A 30 10.00 5.92 7.24
C TYR A 30 9.51 6.40 8.60
N GLY A 31 8.20 6.71 8.73
CA GLY A 31 7.60 7.16 9.99
C GLY A 31 7.76 6.16 11.14
N LYS A 32 7.75 4.84 10.82
CA LYS A 32 7.93 3.75 11.79
C LYS A 32 9.40 3.47 12.11
N LEU A 33 10.30 3.69 11.16
CA LEU A 33 11.74 3.39 11.30
C LEU A 33 12.55 4.58 11.81
N LYS A 34 12.05 5.82 11.63
CA LYS A 34 12.82 7.02 11.99
C LYS A 34 13.13 7.04 13.49
N PRO A 35 14.36 7.43 13.88
CA PRO A 35 14.71 7.60 15.28
C PRO A 35 13.80 8.60 15.99
N GLN A 36 13.34 8.23 17.17
CA GLN A 36 12.60 9.13 18.06
C GLN A 36 13.58 10.01 18.87
N TYR A 37 13.11 11.16 19.33
CA TYR A 37 13.87 12.03 20.26
C TYR A 37 15.22 12.54 19.74
N ALA A 38 15.31 12.91 18.44
CA ALA A 38 16.52 13.48 17.83
C ALA A 38 17.80 12.61 17.98
N MET A 39 17.65 11.30 18.16
CA MET A 39 18.78 10.37 18.19
C MET A 39 19.37 10.17 16.81
N PRO A 40 20.71 9.98 16.68
CA PRO A 40 21.33 9.69 15.40
C PRO A 40 20.87 8.33 14.86
N TRP A 41 20.86 8.16 13.54
CA TRP A 41 20.58 6.90 12.89
C TRP A 41 21.60 5.84 13.31
N SER A 42 21.16 4.83 14.03
CA SER A 42 21.94 3.70 14.50
C SER A 42 21.07 2.45 14.60
N THR A 43 21.67 1.29 14.65
CA THR A 43 20.93 0.02 14.87
C THR A 43 20.16 0.03 16.19
N HIS A 44 20.69 0.71 17.21
CA HIS A 44 20.03 0.85 18.50
C HIS A 44 18.79 1.73 18.41
N SER A 45 18.86 2.88 17.73
CA SER A 45 17.74 3.81 17.59
C SER A 45 16.62 3.21 16.73
N VAL A 46 16.95 2.45 15.67
CA VAL A 46 15.96 1.71 14.87
C VAL A 46 15.28 0.62 15.71
N LYS A 47 16.02 -0.15 16.49
CA LYS A 47 15.40 -1.15 17.40
C LYS A 47 14.45 -0.51 18.39
N MET A 48 14.81 0.64 18.96
CA MET A 48 13.94 1.39 19.86
C MET A 48 12.66 1.85 19.18
N SER A 49 12.74 2.37 17.94
CA SER A 49 11.57 2.75 17.14
C SER A 49 10.65 1.56 16.86
N LEU A 50 11.21 0.39 16.54
CA LEU A 50 10.45 -0.85 16.34
C LEU A 50 9.77 -1.31 17.63
N SER A 51 10.41 -1.17 18.79
CA SER A 51 9.80 -1.49 20.09
C SER A 51 8.63 -0.56 20.40
N LEU A 52 8.76 0.75 20.14
CA LEU A 52 7.66 1.70 20.28
C LEU A 52 6.52 1.38 19.33
N PHE A 53 6.83 0.98 18.11
CA PHE A 53 5.82 0.54 17.15
C PHE A 53 5.15 -0.77 17.59
N ALA A 54 5.88 -1.70 18.23
CA ALA A 54 5.29 -2.90 18.81
C ALA A 54 4.27 -2.56 19.90
N MET A 55 4.55 -1.58 20.77
CA MET A 55 3.57 -1.11 21.75
C MET A 55 2.32 -0.52 21.09
N GLN A 56 2.47 0.18 19.96
CA GLN A 56 1.31 0.66 19.20
C GLN A 56 0.50 -0.50 18.60
N VAL A 57 1.15 -1.51 18.04
CA VAL A 57 0.46 -2.71 17.50
C VAL A 57 -0.26 -3.46 18.62
N ASP A 58 0.37 -3.60 19.79
CA ASP A 58 -0.22 -4.25 20.96
C ASP A 58 -1.47 -3.50 21.48
N SER A 59 -1.47 -2.17 21.40
CA SER A 59 -2.61 -1.36 21.85
C SER A 59 -3.90 -1.62 21.06
N TYR A 60 -3.83 -2.18 19.86
CA TYR A 60 -5.00 -2.64 19.09
C TYR A 60 -5.65 -3.88 19.71
N GLN A 61 -4.97 -4.63 20.58
CA GLN A 61 -5.49 -5.83 21.25
C GLN A 61 -6.10 -6.86 20.28
N MET A 62 -5.50 -7.03 19.12
CA MET A 62 -5.97 -7.95 18.07
C MET A 62 -5.09 -9.18 17.94
N LEU A 63 -3.86 -9.14 18.43
CA LEU A 63 -2.85 -10.15 18.21
C LEU A 63 -2.27 -10.65 19.55
N PRO A 64 -1.88 -11.93 19.63
CA PRO A 64 -1.13 -12.42 20.78
C PRO A 64 0.30 -11.83 20.78
N PRO A 65 0.97 -11.73 21.96
CA PRO A 65 2.27 -11.06 22.10
C PRO A 65 3.36 -11.49 21.10
N PRO A 66 3.53 -12.78 20.77
CA PRO A 66 4.54 -13.16 19.77
C PRO A 66 4.22 -12.64 18.38
N ALA A 67 2.93 -12.58 17.99
CA ALA A 67 2.51 -12.04 16.71
C ALA A 67 2.65 -10.51 16.64
N VAL A 68 2.45 -9.79 17.75
CA VAL A 68 2.71 -8.35 17.86
C VAL A 68 4.16 -8.04 17.51
N ASN A 69 5.11 -8.73 18.15
CA ASN A 69 6.53 -8.54 17.88
C ASN A 69 6.90 -8.86 16.44
N PHE A 70 6.38 -9.95 15.88
CA PHE A 70 6.60 -10.31 14.48
C PHE A 70 6.10 -9.22 13.53
N VAL A 71 4.85 -8.80 13.68
CA VAL A 71 4.24 -7.75 12.83
C VAL A 71 5.01 -6.44 12.96
N ALA A 72 5.35 -6.02 14.16
CA ALA A 72 6.06 -4.77 14.41
C ALA A 72 7.44 -4.73 13.74
N HIS A 73 8.12 -5.86 13.63
CA HIS A 73 9.42 -5.92 12.97
C HIS A 73 9.31 -6.10 11.46
N VAL A 74 8.35 -6.88 10.99
CA VAL A 74 8.23 -7.21 9.56
C VAL A 74 7.53 -6.09 8.78
N LEU A 75 6.48 -5.48 9.35
CA LEU A 75 5.61 -4.55 8.63
C LEU A 75 6.33 -3.32 8.05
N PRO A 76 7.24 -2.62 8.78
CA PRO A 76 7.93 -1.47 8.21
C PRO A 76 8.83 -1.82 7.02
N PHE A 77 9.50 -2.98 7.07
CA PHE A 77 10.33 -3.45 5.96
C PHE A 77 9.48 -3.93 4.79
N PHE A 78 8.35 -4.57 5.05
CA PHE A 78 7.37 -4.94 4.03
C PHE A 78 6.81 -3.70 3.32
N GLU A 79 6.44 -2.65 4.05
CA GLU A 79 5.99 -1.37 3.50
C GLU A 79 7.08 -0.72 2.64
N LEU A 80 8.33 -0.72 3.11
CA LEU A 80 9.47 -0.19 2.37
C LEU A 80 9.66 -0.93 1.04
N PHE A 81 9.70 -2.27 1.09
CA PHE A 81 9.83 -3.11 -0.10
C PHE A 81 8.67 -2.91 -1.08
N LEU A 82 7.45 -2.90 -0.57
CA LEU A 82 6.25 -2.74 -1.38
C LEU A 82 6.18 -1.36 -2.05
N GLY A 83 6.59 -0.30 -1.33
CA GLY A 83 6.68 1.05 -1.88
C GLY A 83 7.68 1.14 -3.04
N LEU A 84 8.88 0.59 -2.86
CA LEU A 84 9.90 0.52 -3.91
C LEU A 84 9.44 -0.33 -5.10
N TRP A 85 8.79 -1.46 -4.83
CA TRP A 85 8.24 -2.33 -5.86
C TRP A 85 7.16 -1.64 -6.70
N LEU A 86 6.24 -0.91 -6.06
CA LEU A 86 5.23 -0.12 -6.76
C LEU A 86 5.86 0.95 -7.64
N ILE A 87 6.88 1.67 -7.15
CA ILE A 87 7.56 2.72 -7.93
C ILE A 87 8.31 2.12 -9.10
N SER A 88 8.98 0.96 -8.95
CA SER A 88 9.67 0.29 -10.04
C SER A 88 8.74 -0.17 -11.16
N GLY A 89 7.48 -0.48 -10.83
CA GLY A 89 6.45 -0.91 -11.79
C GLY A 89 6.61 -2.34 -12.29
N ILE A 90 7.52 -3.12 -11.69
CA ILE A 90 7.69 -4.54 -12.01
C ILE A 90 6.47 -5.30 -11.49
N ALA A 91 5.91 -6.19 -12.32
CA ALA A 91 4.73 -7.01 -11.98
C ALA A 91 3.59 -6.19 -11.32
N LEU A 92 3.23 -5.05 -11.91
CA LEU A 92 2.34 -4.04 -11.35
C LEU A 92 0.99 -4.61 -10.85
N ARG A 93 0.48 -5.67 -11.48
CA ARG A 93 -0.76 -6.33 -11.03
C ARG A 93 -0.61 -6.92 -9.64
N PHE A 94 0.48 -7.64 -9.41
CA PHE A 94 0.71 -8.29 -8.11
C PHE A 94 1.00 -7.25 -7.03
N SER A 95 1.88 -6.29 -7.31
CA SER A 95 2.23 -5.24 -6.33
C SER A 95 1.02 -4.37 -5.97
N SER A 96 0.16 -4.02 -6.92
CA SER A 96 -1.03 -3.21 -6.65
C SER A 96 -2.10 -3.99 -5.86
N VAL A 97 -2.29 -5.28 -6.13
CA VAL A 97 -3.21 -6.13 -5.36
C VAL A 97 -2.71 -6.28 -3.92
N ILE A 98 -1.42 -6.59 -3.74
CA ILE A 98 -0.81 -6.74 -2.40
C ILE A 98 -0.92 -5.42 -1.62
N ALA A 99 -0.65 -4.28 -2.26
CA ALA A 99 -0.79 -2.97 -1.63
C ALA A 99 -2.23 -2.67 -1.19
N THR A 100 -3.20 -3.02 -2.03
CA THR A 100 -4.63 -2.84 -1.70
C THR A 100 -5.04 -3.75 -0.55
N LEU A 101 -4.60 -5.01 -0.53
CA LEU A 101 -4.87 -5.94 0.56
C LEU A 101 -4.24 -5.47 1.87
N ALA A 102 -2.98 -5.01 1.83
CA ALA A 102 -2.30 -4.45 3.00
C ALA A 102 -3.05 -3.23 3.55
N PHE A 103 -3.51 -2.34 2.66
CA PHE A 103 -4.29 -1.18 3.03
C PHE A 103 -5.66 -1.54 3.61
N CYS A 104 -6.37 -2.51 3.02
CA CYS A 104 -7.63 -3.01 3.56
C CYS A 104 -7.46 -3.63 4.95
N GLY A 105 -6.39 -4.40 5.17
CA GLY A 105 -6.06 -4.95 6.49
C GLY A 105 -5.82 -3.87 7.54
N PHE A 106 -5.12 -2.80 7.14
CA PHE A 106 -4.88 -1.65 8.00
C PHE A 106 -6.19 -0.90 8.33
N MET A 107 -7.03 -0.64 7.33
CA MET A 107 -8.35 -0.03 7.56
C MET A 107 -9.24 -0.90 8.45
N PHE A 108 -9.20 -2.21 8.30
CA PHE A 108 -9.91 -3.14 9.17
C PHE A 108 -9.43 -3.04 10.62
N ALA A 109 -8.12 -2.93 10.85
CA ALA A 109 -7.58 -2.76 12.20
C ALA A 109 -8.06 -1.45 12.86
N ILE A 110 -7.99 -0.32 12.12
CA ILE A 110 -8.49 0.98 12.62
C ILE A 110 -9.99 0.90 12.90
N PHE A 111 -10.79 0.34 11.99
CA PHE A 111 -12.23 0.18 12.17
C PHE A 111 -12.57 -0.67 13.40
N SER A 112 -11.87 -1.80 13.58
CA SER A 112 -12.04 -2.68 14.73
C SER A 112 -11.72 -1.97 16.05
N ALA A 113 -10.62 -1.20 16.09
CA ALA A 113 -10.24 -0.41 17.26
C ALA A 113 -11.28 0.68 17.58
N TYR A 114 -11.76 1.37 16.55
CA TYR A 114 -12.82 2.39 16.68
C TYR A 114 -14.12 1.78 17.24
N HIS A 115 -14.57 0.66 16.66
CA HIS A 115 -15.80 -0.01 17.10
C HIS A 115 -15.73 -0.52 18.54
N ARG A 116 -14.54 -0.86 19.02
CA ARG A 116 -14.29 -1.27 20.41
C ARG A 116 -14.06 -0.09 21.35
N GLY A 117 -14.11 1.15 20.87
CA GLY A 117 -13.93 2.36 21.68
C GLY A 117 -12.51 2.55 22.21
N LEU A 118 -11.50 1.95 21.54
CA LEU A 118 -10.11 2.09 21.93
C LEU A 118 -9.61 3.49 21.55
N GLY A 119 -9.35 4.34 22.55
CA GLY A 119 -8.76 5.68 22.36
C GLY A 119 -7.26 5.65 22.08
N ILE A 120 -6.84 4.86 21.09
CA ILE A 120 -5.43 4.65 20.73
C ILE A 120 -5.01 5.54 19.57
N ASN A 121 -3.70 5.75 19.42
CA ASN A 121 -3.13 6.44 18.28
C ASN A 121 -3.12 5.51 17.05
N CYS A 122 -3.45 6.06 15.88
CA CYS A 122 -3.53 5.30 14.62
C CYS A 122 -2.22 4.57 14.27
N GLY A 123 -1.04 5.12 14.62
CA GLY A 123 0.25 4.49 14.30
C GLY A 123 0.58 4.42 12.81
N CYS A 124 -0.14 5.16 11.96
CA CYS A 124 0.02 5.16 10.50
C CYS A 124 1.40 5.66 10.04
N GLY A 125 2.11 6.43 10.88
CA GLY A 125 3.38 7.06 10.51
C GLY A 125 3.24 8.21 9.50
N ILE A 126 2.03 8.55 9.08
CA ILE A 126 1.74 9.58 8.08
C ILE A 126 1.00 10.74 8.75
N GLY A 127 1.69 11.86 8.94
CA GLY A 127 1.11 13.06 9.51
C GLY A 127 1.15 13.15 11.04
N PRO A 128 0.43 14.10 11.65
CA PRO A 128 0.40 14.27 13.10
C PRO A 128 -0.23 13.06 13.79
N VAL A 129 0.20 12.83 15.03
CA VAL A 129 -0.35 11.75 15.86
C VAL A 129 -1.84 12.01 16.07
N GLU A 130 -2.67 11.16 15.53
CA GLU A 130 -4.12 11.27 15.59
C GLU A 130 -4.71 10.00 16.24
N GLN A 131 -5.67 10.22 17.13
CA GLN A 131 -6.38 9.11 17.76
C GLN A 131 -7.28 8.39 16.74
N VAL A 132 -7.44 7.09 16.92
CA VAL A 132 -8.38 6.30 16.14
C VAL A 132 -9.79 6.85 16.33
N GLY A 133 -10.39 7.30 15.23
CA GLY A 133 -11.70 7.92 15.24
C GLY A 133 -12.31 8.00 13.84
N PRO A 134 -13.55 8.51 13.72
CA PRO A 134 -14.21 8.64 12.42
C PRO A 134 -13.41 9.54 11.47
N GLY A 135 -12.70 10.56 12.00
CA GLY A 135 -11.84 11.45 11.20
C GLY A 135 -10.68 10.70 10.53
N ALA A 136 -10.00 9.81 11.27
CA ALA A 136 -8.91 9.00 10.72
C ALA A 136 -9.42 8.02 9.65
N LEU A 137 -10.54 7.34 9.90
CA LEU A 137 -11.17 6.41 8.94
C LEU A 137 -11.60 7.11 7.65
N ILE A 138 -12.26 8.27 7.77
CA ILE A 138 -12.72 9.04 6.60
C ILE A 138 -11.52 9.59 5.83
N ARG A 139 -10.55 10.18 6.53
CA ARG A 139 -9.38 10.79 5.89
C ARG A 139 -8.57 9.75 5.12
N ASP A 140 -8.25 8.63 5.77
CA ASP A 140 -7.37 7.62 5.20
C ASP A 140 -8.13 6.71 4.22
N GLY A 141 -9.35 6.30 4.56
CA GLY A 141 -10.22 5.54 3.67
C GLY A 141 -10.60 6.32 2.41
N LEU A 142 -11.08 7.56 2.55
CA LEU A 142 -11.54 8.35 1.40
C LEU A 142 -10.40 8.81 0.48
N LYS A 143 -9.18 9.01 1.00
CA LYS A 143 -8.02 9.42 0.20
C LYS A 143 -7.33 8.26 -0.48
N PHE A 144 -7.10 7.15 0.22
CA PHE A 144 -6.23 6.08 -0.26
C PHE A 144 -6.97 4.94 -0.96
N LEU A 145 -8.20 4.63 -0.55
CA LEU A 145 -9.01 3.57 -1.16
C LEU A 145 -9.29 3.81 -2.66
N PRO A 146 -9.74 5.00 -3.10
CA PRO A 146 -9.97 5.23 -4.51
C PRO A 146 -8.66 5.21 -5.33
N ILE A 147 -7.54 5.67 -4.78
CA ILE A 147 -6.25 5.64 -5.46
C ILE A 147 -5.79 4.19 -5.66
N SER A 148 -5.86 3.35 -4.61
CA SER A 148 -5.46 1.94 -4.71
C SER A 148 -6.34 1.16 -5.68
N LEU A 149 -7.65 1.35 -5.64
CA LEU A 149 -8.58 0.73 -6.59
C LEU A 149 -8.36 1.19 -8.02
N ALA A 150 -8.12 2.49 -8.25
CA ALA A 150 -7.82 3.02 -9.57
C ALA A 150 -6.53 2.42 -10.15
N VAL A 151 -5.49 2.22 -9.33
CA VAL A 151 -4.24 1.57 -9.75
C VAL A 151 -4.47 0.09 -10.07
N VAL A 152 -5.25 -0.63 -9.27
CA VAL A 152 -5.61 -2.04 -9.55
C VAL A 152 -6.38 -2.13 -10.86
N ILE A 153 -7.49 -1.42 -10.99
CA ILE A 153 -8.35 -1.45 -12.18
C ILE A 153 -7.56 -1.05 -13.42
N GLY A 154 -6.78 0.03 -13.33
CA GLY A 154 -5.94 0.52 -14.43
C GLY A 154 -4.87 -0.49 -14.85
N SER A 155 -4.24 -1.20 -13.91
CA SER A 155 -3.24 -2.23 -14.19
C SER A 155 -3.82 -3.41 -14.97
N PHE A 156 -5.04 -3.83 -14.64
CA PHE A 156 -5.75 -4.89 -15.36
C PHE A 156 -6.24 -4.43 -16.74
N TRP A 157 -6.77 -3.21 -16.84
CA TRP A 157 -7.35 -2.68 -18.08
C TRP A 157 -6.31 -2.46 -19.17
N ILE A 158 -5.16 -1.84 -18.82
CA ILE A 158 -4.10 -1.56 -19.78
C ILE A 158 -3.49 -2.83 -20.34
N GLN A 159 -3.26 -3.86 -19.49
CA GLN A 159 -2.67 -5.11 -19.96
C GLN A 159 -3.66 -5.97 -20.78
N ARG A 160 -4.97 -5.84 -20.54
CA ARG A 160 -5.97 -6.52 -21.35
C ARG A 160 -5.94 -6.00 -22.80
N LYS A 161 -5.65 -4.71 -22.97
CA LYS A 161 -5.56 -4.05 -24.29
C LYS A 161 -4.22 -4.29 -25.00
N SER A 162 -3.17 -4.72 -24.27
CA SER A 162 -1.83 -4.98 -24.80
C SER A 162 -1.59 -6.43 -25.22
N ARG A 163 -2.58 -7.32 -25.11
CA ARG A 163 -2.46 -8.68 -25.66
C ARG A 163 -2.49 -8.59 -27.17
N PRO A 164 -1.45 -9.07 -27.91
CA PRO A 164 -1.51 -9.24 -29.35
C PRO A 164 -2.71 -10.12 -29.68
N ALA A 165 -3.39 -9.81 -30.79
CA ALA A 165 -4.41 -10.70 -31.33
C ALA A 165 -3.78 -12.10 -31.51
N PRO A 166 -4.50 -13.20 -31.21
CA PRO A 166 -4.00 -14.53 -31.49
C PRO A 166 -3.61 -14.57 -32.96
N LEU A 167 -2.37 -15.03 -33.20
CA LEU A 167 -1.91 -15.26 -34.59
C LEU A 167 -2.98 -16.10 -35.28
N SER A 168 -3.60 -15.56 -36.31
CA SER A 168 -4.49 -16.33 -37.17
C SER A 168 -3.71 -17.55 -37.64
N GLU A 169 -4.21 -18.75 -37.32
CA GLU A 169 -3.67 -19.98 -37.90
C GLU A 169 -3.57 -19.82 -39.41
N PRO A 170 -2.42 -20.19 -40.00
CA PRO A 170 -2.32 -20.18 -41.47
C PRO A 170 -3.43 -21.09 -42.01
N SER A 171 -4.24 -20.53 -42.92
CA SER A 171 -5.28 -21.28 -43.63
C SER A 171 -4.65 -22.53 -44.26
N PRO A 172 -5.27 -23.70 -44.12
CA PRO A 172 -4.76 -24.90 -44.79
C PRO A 172 -4.65 -24.64 -46.26
N SER A 173 -3.43 -24.88 -46.82
CA SER A 173 -3.18 -24.80 -48.26
C SER A 173 -4.12 -25.75 -48.99
N PRO A 174 -4.74 -25.35 -50.11
CA PRO A 174 -5.52 -26.26 -50.90
C PRO A 174 -4.62 -27.41 -51.38
N GLN A 175 -4.96 -28.61 -50.97
CA GLN A 175 -4.33 -29.82 -51.55
C GLN A 175 -4.86 -29.96 -52.98
N LEU A 176 -3.94 -29.88 -53.96
CA LEU A 176 -4.17 -30.27 -55.36
C LEU A 176 -4.10 -31.78 -55.46
#